data_14d6e684ce7ff65f2e237b749b267b6e
#
_entry.id   14d6e684ce7ff65f2e237b749b267b6e
#
_cell.length_a   1.000
_cell.length_b   1.000
_cell.length_c   1.000
_cell.angle_alpha   90.00
_cell.angle_beta   90.00
_cell.angle_gamma   90.00
#
_symmetry.space_group_name_H-M   'P 1'
#
loop_
_entity.id
_entity.type
_entity.pdbx_description
1 polymer ?
#
loop_
_entity_poly.entity_id
_entity_poly.type
_entity_poly.pdbx_seq_one_letter_code
_entity_poly.pdbx_strand_id
1 'polypeptide(L)'
;MKADECTLFSGAAQGTEAHFGATAERYGVEEVNFTFAGHTDARTRGIRVLTSEELKHGDVSLAYVERLMHRKYPDTPLFRKVLQSIWHQVNNGQQTFLVGKINDDDTVTGGTGVSAEYAKFFNKPLHVFDQERNGWFRLAGERWEPVREPVITERHFTGTGTRFLTDKGQRAIDELFARTFGKR
;
A
#
# COMPACT_ATOMS: atom_id res chain seq x y z
N MET A 1 -10.92 -3.50 -18.43
CA MET A 1 -10.76 -4.34 -17.23
C MET A 1 -12.02 -4.18 -16.40
N LYS A 2 -12.61 -5.27 -15.94
CA LYS A 2 -13.80 -5.22 -15.08
C LYS A 2 -13.39 -5.30 -13.62
N ALA A 3 -14.16 -4.67 -12.74
CA ALA A 3 -13.85 -4.63 -11.30
C ALA A 3 -13.87 -6.02 -10.66
N ASP A 4 -14.82 -6.88 -11.06
CA ASP A 4 -14.97 -8.26 -10.59
C ASP A 4 -13.86 -9.22 -11.06
N GLU A 5 -12.98 -8.77 -11.95
CA GLU A 5 -11.78 -9.49 -12.40
C GLU A 5 -10.51 -9.03 -11.64
N CYS A 6 -10.66 -8.09 -10.70
CA CYS A 6 -9.53 -7.47 -10.02
C CYS A 6 -9.49 -7.86 -8.55
N THR A 7 -8.27 -7.92 -8.01
CA THR A 7 -8.00 -8.17 -6.59
C THR A 7 -7.12 -7.07 -6.03
N LEU A 8 -7.59 -6.43 -4.97
CA LEU A 8 -6.82 -5.52 -4.11
C LEU A 8 -6.07 -6.33 -3.06
N PHE A 9 -4.77 -6.13 -2.94
CA PHE A 9 -3.96 -6.62 -1.82
C PHE A 9 -3.65 -5.48 -0.85
N SER A 10 -3.98 -5.67 0.43
CA SER A 10 -3.87 -4.66 1.48
C SER A 10 -3.61 -5.32 2.84
N GLY A 11 -3.63 -4.55 3.94
CA GLY A 11 -3.30 -5.03 5.28
C GLY A 11 -4.42 -4.85 6.32
N ALA A 12 -5.58 -4.40 5.95
CA ALA A 12 -6.73 -4.14 6.82
C ALA A 12 -6.53 -3.07 7.92
N ALA A 13 -5.40 -2.37 7.97
CA ALA A 13 -5.13 -1.36 8.98
C ALA A 13 -6.02 -0.12 8.82
N GLN A 14 -6.17 0.63 9.91
CA GLN A 14 -6.91 1.90 9.91
C GLN A 14 -6.32 2.91 8.92
N GLY A 15 -7.16 3.75 8.37
CA GLY A 15 -6.79 4.83 7.46
C GLY A 15 -6.80 4.38 6.00
N THR A 16 -5.67 4.47 5.33
CA THR A 16 -5.57 4.23 3.88
C THR A 16 -6.03 2.82 3.48
N GLU A 17 -5.57 1.79 4.18
CA GLU A 17 -5.91 0.40 3.85
C GLU A 17 -7.41 0.13 4.02
N ALA A 18 -8.00 0.60 5.13
CA ALA A 18 -9.44 0.47 5.36
C ALA A 18 -10.24 1.21 4.28
N HIS A 19 -9.78 2.39 3.82
CA HIS A 19 -10.48 3.14 2.78
C HIS A 19 -10.35 2.50 1.39
N PHE A 20 -9.17 1.98 1.04
CA PHE A 20 -8.99 1.17 -0.16
C PHE A 20 -9.93 -0.03 -0.18
N GLY A 21 -10.00 -0.79 0.93
CA GLY A 21 -10.89 -1.93 1.06
C GLY A 21 -12.37 -1.54 0.94
N ALA A 22 -12.80 -0.47 1.62
CA ALA A 22 -14.19 0.02 1.52
C ALA A 22 -14.55 0.47 0.09
N THR A 23 -13.59 1.09 -0.61
CA THR A 23 -13.77 1.49 -2.01
C THR A 23 -13.80 0.27 -2.93
N ALA A 24 -12.90 -0.70 -2.75
CA ALA A 24 -12.91 -1.96 -3.48
C ALA A 24 -14.26 -2.69 -3.36
N GLU A 25 -14.80 -2.77 -2.14
CA GLU A 25 -16.11 -3.37 -1.88
C GLU A 25 -17.23 -2.65 -2.64
N ARG A 26 -17.26 -1.31 -2.64
CA ARG A 26 -18.25 -0.52 -3.40
C ARG A 26 -18.21 -0.81 -4.90
N TYR A 27 -17.03 -1.06 -5.44
CA TYR A 27 -16.84 -1.33 -6.87
C TYR A 27 -16.96 -2.82 -7.23
N GLY A 28 -17.05 -3.73 -6.26
CA GLY A 28 -17.10 -5.17 -6.48
C GLY A 28 -15.73 -5.76 -6.84
N VAL A 29 -14.65 -5.07 -6.46
CA VAL A 29 -13.28 -5.60 -6.52
C VAL A 29 -13.08 -6.56 -5.35
N GLU A 30 -12.46 -7.72 -5.59
CA GLU A 30 -12.04 -8.62 -4.52
C GLU A 30 -10.95 -7.96 -3.67
N GLU A 31 -10.98 -8.19 -2.35
CA GLU A 31 -9.92 -7.73 -1.46
C GLU A 31 -9.31 -8.90 -0.68
N VAL A 32 -7.98 -8.88 -0.57
CA VAL A 32 -7.20 -9.77 0.29
C VAL A 32 -6.40 -8.91 1.25
N ASN A 33 -6.77 -8.96 2.52
CA ASN A 33 -6.15 -8.18 3.57
C ASN A 33 -5.21 -9.07 4.40
N PHE A 34 -3.90 -8.95 4.16
CA PHE A 34 -2.90 -9.68 4.92
C PHE A 34 -2.75 -9.13 6.33
N THR A 35 -3.03 -9.97 7.30
CA THR A 35 -2.90 -9.66 8.73
C THR A 35 -2.21 -10.80 9.47
N PHE A 36 -2.02 -10.67 10.76
CA PHE A 36 -1.38 -11.67 11.62
C PHE A 36 -1.94 -11.62 13.04
N ALA A 37 -1.73 -12.68 13.80
CA ALA A 37 -2.19 -12.76 15.20
C ALA A 37 -1.59 -11.63 16.06
N GLY A 38 -2.48 -10.79 16.64
CA GLY A 38 -2.12 -9.62 17.43
C GLY A 38 -2.09 -8.29 16.66
N HIS A 39 -2.40 -8.30 15.37
CA HIS A 39 -2.63 -7.07 14.60
C HIS A 39 -4.01 -6.49 14.90
N THR A 40 -4.14 -5.17 14.80
CA THR A 40 -5.43 -4.48 14.96
C THR A 40 -6.01 -4.17 13.58
N ASP A 41 -7.00 -4.95 13.19
CA ASP A 41 -7.66 -4.81 11.90
C ASP A 41 -8.85 -3.83 11.98
N ALA A 42 -8.92 -2.91 11.04
CA ALA A 42 -10.07 -2.01 10.85
C ALA A 42 -11.04 -2.49 9.77
N ARG A 43 -10.65 -3.52 9.01
CA ARG A 43 -11.47 -4.22 8.01
C ARG A 43 -11.69 -5.66 8.45
N THR A 44 -12.88 -6.20 8.10
CA THR A 44 -13.24 -7.60 8.38
C THR A 44 -13.45 -8.43 7.11
N ARG A 45 -13.55 -7.77 5.94
CA ARG A 45 -13.69 -8.43 4.65
C ARG A 45 -12.31 -8.84 4.11
N GLY A 46 -12.25 -9.99 3.45
CA GLY A 46 -11.03 -10.46 2.77
C GLY A 46 -9.83 -10.73 3.69
N ILE A 47 -10.06 -10.99 4.97
CA ILE A 47 -8.99 -11.22 5.95
C ILE A 47 -8.23 -12.52 5.64
N ARG A 48 -6.92 -12.37 5.47
CA ARG A 48 -5.96 -13.45 5.29
C ARG A 48 -4.93 -13.41 6.44
N VAL A 49 -5.17 -14.21 7.46
CA VAL A 49 -4.25 -14.32 8.61
C VAL A 49 -3.03 -15.12 8.20
N LEU A 50 -1.85 -14.49 8.23
CA LEU A 50 -0.58 -15.12 7.93
C LEU A 50 -0.12 -15.98 9.11
N THR A 51 0.31 -17.19 8.81
CA THR A 51 0.98 -18.08 9.78
C THR A 51 2.40 -17.57 10.07
N SER A 52 3.03 -18.11 11.12
CA SER A 52 4.42 -17.78 11.43
C SER A 52 5.40 -18.21 10.33
N GLU A 53 5.10 -19.25 9.57
CA GLU A 53 5.90 -19.67 8.43
C GLU A 53 5.72 -18.73 7.24
N GLU A 54 4.50 -18.35 6.92
CA GLU A 54 4.22 -17.41 5.85
C GLU A 54 4.86 -16.05 6.13
N LEU A 55 4.78 -15.54 7.36
CA LEU A 55 5.46 -14.31 7.76
C LEU A 55 6.96 -14.35 7.47
N LYS A 56 7.64 -15.48 7.73
CA LYS A 56 9.07 -15.63 7.46
C LYS A 56 9.46 -15.48 5.99
N HIS A 57 8.55 -15.72 5.05
CA HIS A 57 8.82 -15.48 3.63
C HIS A 57 9.06 -13.99 3.34
N GLY A 58 8.46 -13.11 4.13
CA GLY A 58 8.66 -11.66 4.05
C GLY A 58 9.72 -11.14 5.03
N ASP A 59 10.57 -11.99 5.58
CA ASP A 59 11.56 -11.57 6.56
C ASP A 59 12.72 -10.81 5.90
N VAL A 60 12.70 -9.50 6.06
CA VAL A 60 13.73 -8.60 5.56
C VAL A 60 14.46 -8.00 6.75
N SER A 61 15.78 -7.92 6.63
CA SER A 61 16.62 -7.33 7.68
C SER A 61 16.16 -5.91 8.03
N LEU A 62 15.86 -5.69 9.32
CA LEU A 62 15.49 -4.37 9.82
C LEU A 62 16.60 -3.35 9.54
N ALA A 63 17.86 -3.74 9.71
CA ALA A 63 19.01 -2.87 9.41
C ALA A 63 19.06 -2.45 7.94
N TYR A 64 18.66 -3.34 7.01
CA TYR A 64 18.56 -3.02 5.59
C TYR A 64 17.43 -2.01 5.32
N VAL A 65 16.25 -2.22 5.90
CA VAL A 65 15.13 -1.28 5.79
C VAL A 65 15.50 0.08 6.37
N GLU A 66 16.14 0.13 7.54
CA GLU A 66 16.61 1.37 8.17
C GLU A 66 17.59 2.13 7.28
N ARG A 67 18.47 1.41 6.61
CA ARG A 67 19.43 2.02 5.67
C ARG A 67 18.75 2.64 4.47
N LEU A 68 17.80 1.93 3.85
CA LEU A 68 17.02 2.44 2.71
C LEU A 68 16.17 3.67 3.08
N MET A 69 15.61 3.65 4.29
CA MET A 69 14.72 4.69 4.75
C MET A 69 15.42 5.84 5.49
N HIS A 70 16.75 5.78 5.62
CA HIS A 70 17.56 6.78 6.36
C HIS A 70 17.05 7.07 7.78
N ARG A 71 16.47 6.07 8.45
CA ARG A 71 15.88 6.22 9.79
C ARG A 71 15.89 4.93 10.58
N LYS A 72 15.73 5.08 11.92
CA LYS A 72 15.60 3.96 12.84
C LYS A 72 14.14 3.57 13.05
N TYR A 73 13.90 2.29 13.19
CA TYR A 73 12.60 1.71 13.49
C TYR A 73 12.64 0.91 14.81
N PRO A 74 11.49 0.74 15.48
CA PRO A 74 11.42 -0.12 16.66
C PRO A 74 11.77 -1.57 16.31
N ASP A 75 12.79 -2.13 16.93
CA ASP A 75 13.11 -3.55 16.80
C ASP A 75 12.25 -4.37 17.78
N THR A 76 10.96 -4.51 17.47
CA THR A 76 10.01 -5.29 18.25
C THR A 76 9.45 -6.44 17.41
N PRO A 77 9.08 -7.58 18.06
CA PRO A 77 8.44 -8.69 17.33
C PRO A 77 7.18 -8.27 16.57
N LEU A 78 6.41 -7.33 17.12
CA LEU A 78 5.21 -6.79 16.48
C LEU A 78 5.57 -6.02 15.21
N PHE A 79 6.55 -5.12 15.28
CA PHE A 79 6.97 -4.33 14.13
C PHE A 79 7.56 -5.21 13.02
N ARG A 80 8.33 -6.24 13.37
CA ARG A 80 8.83 -7.22 12.40
C ARG A 80 7.68 -7.91 11.65
N LYS A 81 6.62 -8.34 12.34
CA LYS A 81 5.44 -8.92 11.70
C LYS A 81 4.73 -7.93 10.79
N VAL A 82 4.69 -6.64 11.15
CA VAL A 82 4.17 -5.58 10.26
C VAL A 82 4.97 -5.52 8.96
N LEU A 83 6.31 -5.48 9.02
CA LEU A 83 7.16 -5.47 7.83
C LEU A 83 6.94 -6.73 6.97
N GLN A 84 6.87 -7.90 7.60
CA GLN A 84 6.61 -9.17 6.93
C GLN A 84 5.23 -9.17 6.24
N SER A 85 4.20 -8.63 6.89
CA SER A 85 2.87 -8.53 6.28
C SER A 85 2.82 -7.55 5.10
N ILE A 86 3.53 -6.41 5.19
CA ILE A 86 3.68 -5.44 4.09
C ILE A 86 4.35 -6.12 2.87
N TRP A 87 5.35 -6.96 3.11
CA TRP A 87 5.97 -7.74 2.03
C TRP A 87 4.94 -8.55 1.25
N HIS A 88 4.03 -9.25 1.95
CA HIS A 88 2.96 -10.03 1.30
C HIS A 88 2.01 -9.14 0.49
N GLN A 89 1.63 -7.96 1.02
CA GLN A 89 0.78 -7.01 0.31
C GLN A 89 1.42 -6.60 -1.03
N VAL A 90 2.68 -6.17 -0.99
CA VAL A 90 3.38 -5.65 -2.18
C VAL A 90 3.78 -6.78 -3.12
N ASN A 91 4.22 -7.93 -2.60
CA ASN A 91 4.66 -9.05 -3.43
C ASN A 91 3.52 -9.63 -4.29
N ASN A 92 2.29 -9.64 -3.78
CA ASN A 92 1.14 -10.18 -4.52
C ASN A 92 0.53 -9.20 -5.54
N GLY A 93 0.66 -7.89 -5.33
CA GLY A 93 0.23 -6.90 -6.31
C GLY A 93 1.22 -6.77 -7.48
N GLN A 94 0.74 -6.44 -8.64
CA GLN A 94 1.54 -6.16 -9.85
C GLN A 94 1.75 -4.66 -10.09
N GLN A 95 0.92 -3.83 -9.44
CA GLN A 95 1.00 -2.37 -9.42
C GLN A 95 0.72 -1.91 -7.99
N THR A 96 1.41 -0.85 -7.53
CA THR A 96 1.31 -0.39 -6.14
C THR A 96 0.83 1.07 -6.09
N PHE A 97 -0.20 1.32 -5.28
CA PHE A 97 -0.72 2.63 -4.96
C PHE A 97 -0.60 2.89 -3.47
N LEU A 98 0.08 3.98 -3.13
CA LEU A 98 0.30 4.40 -1.76
C LEU A 98 -0.33 5.76 -1.49
N VAL A 99 -0.79 5.99 -0.27
CA VAL A 99 -1.15 7.33 0.21
C VAL A 99 -0.25 7.68 1.39
N GLY A 100 0.46 8.81 1.29
CA GLY A 100 1.43 9.20 2.30
C GLY A 100 2.02 10.57 2.06
N LYS A 101 3.31 10.69 2.32
CA LYS A 101 4.11 11.90 2.09
C LYS A 101 5.47 11.49 1.53
N ILE A 102 5.88 12.13 0.44
CA ILE A 102 7.23 12.01 -0.11
C ILE A 102 8.12 13.04 0.59
N ASN A 103 9.22 12.57 1.16
CA ASN A 103 10.22 13.40 1.84
C ASN A 103 11.20 14.05 0.84
N ASP A 104 12.00 14.98 1.31
CA ASP A 104 13.01 15.68 0.49
C ASP A 104 14.15 14.74 0.03
N ASP A 105 14.33 13.61 0.70
CA ASP A 105 15.29 12.55 0.34
C ASP A 105 14.70 11.47 -0.58
N ASP A 106 13.57 11.75 -1.21
CA ASP A 106 12.83 10.83 -2.09
C ASP A 106 12.29 9.54 -1.41
N THR A 107 12.44 9.40 -0.10
CA THR A 107 11.76 8.34 0.66
C THR A 107 10.30 8.70 0.93
N VAL A 108 9.47 7.70 1.25
CA VAL A 108 8.09 7.94 1.72
C VAL A 108 8.03 7.80 3.24
N THR A 109 7.24 8.65 3.90
CA THR A 109 7.18 8.70 5.37
C THR A 109 6.63 7.41 6.00
N GLY A 110 7.20 7.01 7.14
CA GLY A 110 6.66 5.95 8.02
C GLY A 110 6.70 4.55 7.43
N GLY A 111 5.79 3.69 7.88
CA GLY A 111 5.63 2.32 7.36
C GLY A 111 5.24 2.27 5.88
N THR A 112 4.56 3.31 5.38
CA THR A 112 4.25 3.48 3.96
C THR A 112 5.51 3.49 3.10
N GLY A 113 6.61 4.05 3.62
CA GLY A 113 7.90 4.04 2.94
C GLY A 113 8.47 2.64 2.75
N VAL A 114 8.21 1.73 3.67
CA VAL A 114 8.63 0.33 3.53
C VAL A 114 7.90 -0.33 2.36
N SER A 115 6.61 -0.05 2.18
CA SER A 115 5.84 -0.50 1.02
C SER A 115 6.42 0.05 -0.29
N ALA A 116 6.85 1.31 -0.29
CA ALA A 116 7.51 1.93 -1.44
C ALA A 116 8.84 1.23 -1.78
N GLU A 117 9.68 0.97 -0.78
CA GLU A 117 10.96 0.29 -1.00
C GLU A 117 10.78 -1.17 -1.48
N TYR A 118 9.77 -1.88 -0.98
CA TYR A 118 9.44 -3.21 -1.52
C TYR A 118 8.96 -3.14 -2.98
N ALA A 119 8.14 -2.15 -3.34
CA ALA A 119 7.70 -1.98 -4.72
C ALA A 119 8.89 -1.67 -5.66
N LYS A 120 9.85 -0.85 -5.22
CA LYS A 120 11.11 -0.59 -5.93
C LYS A 120 11.93 -1.88 -6.08
N PHE A 121 12.12 -2.62 -5.00
CA PHE A 121 12.87 -3.88 -4.98
C PHE A 121 12.28 -4.91 -5.94
N PHE A 122 10.94 -5.01 -6.00
CA PHE A 122 10.24 -5.92 -6.92
C PHE A 122 10.04 -5.33 -8.32
N ASN A 123 10.59 -4.14 -8.60
CA ASN A 123 10.46 -3.44 -9.88
C ASN A 123 8.99 -3.31 -10.35
N LYS A 124 8.11 -2.95 -9.42
CA LYS A 124 6.68 -2.77 -9.70
C LYS A 124 6.33 -1.31 -9.99
N PRO A 125 5.41 -1.04 -10.92
CA PRO A 125 4.86 0.30 -11.09
C PRO A 125 4.35 0.85 -9.76
N LEU A 126 4.90 2.00 -9.34
CA LEU A 126 4.67 2.59 -8.03
C LEU A 126 4.12 3.99 -8.16
N HIS A 127 2.97 4.23 -7.51
CA HIS A 127 2.32 5.52 -7.41
C HIS A 127 2.13 5.92 -5.94
N VAL A 128 2.40 7.18 -5.62
CA VAL A 128 2.16 7.76 -4.30
C VAL A 128 1.27 8.97 -4.44
N PHE A 129 0.15 9.01 -3.72
CA PHE A 129 -0.57 10.24 -3.47
C PHE A 129 0.05 10.95 -2.28
N ASP A 130 0.71 12.07 -2.54
CA ASP A 130 1.26 12.93 -1.50
C ASP A 130 0.16 13.86 -0.97
N GLN A 131 -0.24 13.65 0.29
CA GLN A 131 -1.34 14.39 0.90
C GLN A 131 -1.03 15.86 1.15
N GLU A 132 0.24 16.24 1.35
CA GLU A 132 0.67 17.62 1.51
C GLU A 132 0.70 18.36 0.17
N ARG A 133 1.32 17.73 -0.84
CA ARG A 133 1.38 18.27 -2.21
C ARG A 133 0.05 18.16 -2.95
N ASN A 134 -0.90 17.39 -2.41
CA ASN A 134 -2.23 17.13 -2.96
C ASN A 134 -2.19 16.64 -4.41
N GLY A 135 -1.38 15.63 -4.67
CA GLY A 135 -1.20 15.12 -6.03
C GLY A 135 -0.62 13.72 -6.07
N TRP A 136 -0.86 13.05 -7.19
CA TRP A 136 -0.26 11.76 -7.47
C TRP A 136 1.13 11.94 -8.09
N PHE A 137 2.04 11.06 -7.68
CA PHE A 137 3.38 10.93 -8.23
C PHE A 137 3.64 9.48 -8.60
N ARG A 138 4.30 9.26 -9.71
CA ARG A 138 4.82 7.93 -10.09
C ARG A 138 6.33 7.90 -9.92
N LEU A 139 6.87 6.75 -9.60
CA LEU A 139 8.30 6.54 -9.64
C LEU A 139 8.73 6.28 -11.09
N ALA A 140 9.64 7.11 -11.62
CA ALA A 140 10.26 6.98 -12.92
C ALA A 140 11.79 6.89 -12.74
N GLY A 141 12.33 5.70 -12.87
CA GLY A 141 13.70 5.43 -12.43
C GLY A 141 13.84 5.62 -10.91
N GLU A 142 14.63 6.61 -10.49
CA GLU A 142 14.85 6.93 -9.08
C GLU A 142 14.13 8.22 -8.63
N ARG A 143 13.33 8.83 -9.50
CA ARG A 143 12.69 10.14 -9.23
C ARG A 143 11.18 10.07 -9.24
N TRP A 144 10.57 10.91 -8.43
CA TRP A 144 9.13 11.10 -8.41
C TRP A 144 8.70 12.12 -9.46
N GLU A 145 7.86 11.68 -10.39
CA GLU A 145 7.26 12.54 -11.41
C GLU A 145 5.77 12.73 -11.13
N PRO A 146 5.25 13.97 -11.20
CA PRO A 146 3.81 14.19 -11.10
C PRO A 146 3.04 13.43 -12.17
N VAL A 147 1.92 12.83 -11.79
CA VAL A 147 0.98 12.19 -12.70
C VAL A 147 -0.43 12.68 -12.42
N ARG A 148 -1.15 13.14 -13.45
CA ARG A 148 -2.44 13.78 -13.24
C ARG A 148 -3.54 12.80 -12.86
N GLU A 149 -3.70 11.75 -13.58
CA GLU A 149 -4.87 10.86 -13.49
C GLU A 149 -4.45 9.40 -13.59
N PRO A 150 -3.78 8.85 -12.56
CA PRO A 150 -3.41 7.45 -12.61
C PRO A 150 -4.64 6.57 -12.65
N VAL A 151 -4.50 5.41 -13.28
CA VAL A 151 -5.50 4.34 -13.34
C VAL A 151 -4.89 3.03 -12.91
N ILE A 152 -5.71 2.12 -12.41
CA ILE A 152 -5.30 0.75 -12.15
C ILE A 152 -5.25 0.03 -13.51
N THR A 153 -4.06 -0.48 -13.87
CA THR A 153 -3.83 -1.17 -15.16
C THR A 153 -3.70 -2.68 -14.98
N GLU A 154 -3.40 -3.10 -13.75
CA GLU A 154 -3.16 -4.50 -13.41
C GLU A 154 -4.36 -5.08 -12.65
N ARG A 155 -4.71 -6.34 -12.94
CA ARG A 155 -5.80 -7.02 -12.23
C ARG A 155 -5.49 -7.25 -10.75
N HIS A 156 -4.24 -7.45 -10.41
CA HIS A 156 -3.73 -7.60 -9.06
C HIS A 156 -2.97 -6.33 -8.68
N PHE A 157 -3.47 -5.56 -7.73
CA PHE A 157 -2.82 -4.32 -7.33
C PHE A 157 -2.80 -4.18 -5.81
N THR A 158 -1.80 -3.44 -5.32
CA THR A 158 -1.64 -3.13 -3.89
C THR A 158 -2.17 -1.73 -3.61
N GLY A 159 -2.96 -1.60 -2.56
CA GLY A 159 -3.42 -0.33 -2.01
C GLY A 159 -3.11 -0.27 -0.52
N THR A 160 -2.18 0.58 -0.12
CA THR A 160 -1.78 0.75 1.29
C THR A 160 -1.31 2.17 1.58
N GLY A 161 -0.93 2.48 2.81
CA GLY A 161 -0.43 3.81 3.14
C GLY A 161 -0.57 4.19 4.60
N THR A 162 -0.63 5.49 4.83
CA THR A 162 -0.68 6.03 6.19
C THR A 162 -2.00 5.75 6.90
N ARG A 163 -1.92 5.50 8.21
CA ARG A 163 -3.12 5.45 9.07
C ARG A 163 -3.78 6.83 9.26
N PHE A 164 -3.07 7.90 8.93
CA PHE A 164 -3.55 9.28 9.03
C PHE A 164 -4.06 9.77 7.67
N LEU A 165 -5.08 9.10 7.16
CA LEU A 165 -5.70 9.42 5.88
C LEU A 165 -6.52 10.70 6.01
N THR A 166 -6.22 11.68 5.17
CA THR A 166 -6.97 12.94 5.06
C THR A 166 -8.12 12.81 4.06
N ASP A 167 -9.06 13.78 4.08
CA ASP A 167 -10.14 13.86 3.08
C ASP A 167 -9.60 13.94 1.64
N LYS A 168 -8.43 14.55 1.45
CA LYS A 168 -7.75 14.60 0.14
C LYS A 168 -7.32 13.21 -0.30
N GLY A 169 -6.72 12.45 0.62
CA GLY A 169 -6.32 11.08 0.37
C GLY A 169 -7.52 10.16 0.08
N GLN A 170 -8.63 10.31 0.83
CA GLN A 170 -9.86 9.57 0.57
C GLN A 170 -10.38 9.84 -0.85
N ARG A 171 -10.54 11.13 -1.20
CA ARG A 171 -10.96 11.52 -2.56
C ARG A 171 -10.05 10.99 -3.64
N ALA A 172 -8.74 11.01 -3.43
CA ALA A 172 -7.78 10.50 -4.41
C ALA A 172 -7.96 9.01 -4.68
N ILE A 173 -8.25 8.20 -3.64
CA ILE A 173 -8.56 6.78 -3.78
C ILE A 173 -9.90 6.60 -4.52
N ASP A 174 -10.94 7.31 -4.11
CA ASP A 174 -12.26 7.22 -4.74
C ASP A 174 -12.21 7.59 -6.23
N GLU A 175 -11.46 8.64 -6.57
CA GLU A 175 -11.25 9.06 -7.95
C GLU A 175 -10.40 8.06 -8.76
N LEU A 176 -9.39 7.42 -8.15
CA LEU A 176 -8.61 6.36 -8.79
C LEU A 176 -9.52 5.21 -9.24
N PHE A 177 -10.42 4.77 -8.37
CA PHE A 177 -11.39 3.72 -8.71
C PHE A 177 -12.43 4.20 -9.73
N ALA A 178 -12.94 5.42 -9.59
CA ALA A 178 -13.90 5.99 -10.53
C ALA A 178 -13.33 6.15 -11.94
N ARG A 179 -12.06 6.55 -12.07
CA ARG A 179 -11.38 6.63 -13.36
C ARG A 179 -11.14 5.25 -13.97
N THR A 180 -10.83 4.27 -13.14
CA THR A 180 -10.53 2.91 -13.61
C THR A 180 -11.77 2.14 -14.01
N PHE A 181 -12.83 2.19 -13.21
CA PHE A 181 -13.99 1.30 -13.33
C PHE A 181 -15.28 2.04 -13.71
N GLY A 182 -15.22 3.36 -13.88
CA GLY A 182 -16.41 4.20 -14.13
C GLY A 182 -17.02 4.73 -12.82
N LYS A 183 -17.78 5.82 -12.93
CA LYS A 183 -18.49 6.37 -11.77
C LYS A 183 -19.62 5.43 -11.36
N ARG A 184 -19.72 5.18 -10.07
CA ARG A 184 -20.84 4.48 -9.42
C ARG A 184 -21.63 5.43 -8.54
#